data_899a5fc2b4afdb3d2fcc9c678448b965
#
_entry.id   899a5fc2b4afdb3d2fcc9c678448b965
#
_cell.length_a   1.000
_cell.length_b   1.000
_cell.length_c   1.000
_cell.angle_alpha   90.00
_cell.angle_beta   90.00
_cell.angle_gamma   90.00
#
_symmetry.space_group_name_H-M   'P 1'
#
loop_
_entity.id
_entity.type
_entity.pdbx_description
1 polymer ?
#
loop_
_entity_poly.entity_id
_entity_poly.type
_entity_poly.pdbx_seq_one_letter_code
_entity_poly.pdbx_strand_id
1 'polypeptide(L)'
;MDIFSISRSWNRLANGEMKKYGLRGTYALYLVVIGSSDGQITAAKLAELCRRDKADVSRAIASFQEKGILEPYGDSRYRASLTLTEEGKKLTAQIRQRAAEVIEEAGQGISEEMRDNMYRCLDIIAGNMQEIAEKRDLSSTQTRE
;
A
#
# COMPACT_ATOMS: atom_id res chain seq x y z
N MET A 1 5.86 21.38 12.20
CA MET A 1 5.12 20.64 11.15
C MET A 1 5.43 19.18 11.35
N ASP A 2 4.44 18.35 11.36
CA ASP A 2 4.60 16.98 11.77
C ASP A 2 4.28 16.00 10.64
N ILE A 3 4.85 14.81 10.72
CA ILE A 3 4.64 13.72 9.78
C ILE A 3 3.14 13.33 9.69
N PHE A 4 2.36 13.59 10.75
CA PHE A 4 0.93 13.32 10.78
C PHE A 4 0.13 14.23 9.84
N SER A 5 0.55 15.49 9.65
CA SER A 5 -0.12 16.39 8.70
C SER A 5 0.11 15.95 7.26
N ILE A 6 1.31 15.48 6.93
CA ILE A 6 1.64 14.90 5.62
C ILE A 6 0.80 13.64 5.39
N SER A 7 0.81 12.71 6.34
CA SER A 7 0.03 11.47 6.26
C SER A 7 -1.47 11.74 6.12
N ARG A 8 -2.03 12.69 6.86
CA ARG A 8 -3.44 13.08 6.77
C ARG A 8 -3.79 13.64 5.40
N SER A 9 -2.93 14.53 4.87
CA SER A 9 -3.15 15.13 3.54
C SER A 9 -3.05 14.09 2.44
N TRP A 10 -2.06 13.21 2.51
CA TRP A 10 -1.92 12.08 1.60
C TRP A 10 -3.15 11.18 1.60
N ASN A 11 -3.61 10.76 2.79
CA ASN A 11 -4.79 9.91 2.92
C ASN A 11 -6.05 10.60 2.37
N ARG A 12 -6.20 11.92 2.55
CA ARG A 12 -7.32 12.67 1.97
C ARG A 12 -7.28 12.67 0.45
N LEU A 13 -6.11 12.88 -0.15
CA LEU A 13 -5.92 12.83 -1.61
C LEU A 13 -6.20 11.42 -2.16
N ALA A 14 -5.63 10.40 -1.53
CA ALA A 14 -5.86 9.00 -1.91
C ALA A 14 -7.35 8.61 -1.80
N ASN A 15 -8.05 9.02 -0.73
CA ASN A 15 -9.48 8.79 -0.60
C ASN A 15 -10.29 9.51 -1.68
N GLY A 16 -9.94 10.75 -2.02
CA GLY A 16 -10.59 11.51 -3.09
C GLY A 16 -10.45 10.83 -4.44
N GLU A 17 -9.27 10.33 -4.75
CA GLU A 17 -9.00 9.62 -6.01
C GLU A 17 -9.73 8.27 -6.06
N MET A 18 -9.57 7.43 -5.03
CA MET A 18 -10.12 6.09 -4.99
C MET A 18 -11.65 6.06 -4.90
N LYS A 19 -12.27 7.11 -4.35
CA LYS A 19 -13.72 7.25 -4.29
C LYS A 19 -14.39 7.24 -5.67
N LYS A 20 -13.69 7.73 -6.71
CA LYS A 20 -14.18 7.71 -8.11
C LYS A 20 -14.46 6.28 -8.59
N TYR A 21 -13.77 5.31 -8.02
CA TYR A 21 -13.89 3.87 -8.33
C TYR A 21 -14.68 3.10 -7.27
N GLY A 22 -15.27 3.80 -6.29
CA GLY A 22 -15.98 3.17 -5.17
C GLY A 22 -15.07 2.35 -4.27
N LEU A 23 -13.81 2.77 -4.12
CA LEU A 23 -12.77 2.10 -3.35
C LEU A 23 -12.30 2.98 -2.19
N ARG A 24 -11.72 2.35 -1.15
CA ARG A 24 -11.05 3.04 -0.05
C ARG A 24 -9.68 3.57 -0.49
N GLY A 25 -9.26 4.73 0.01
CA GLY A 25 -7.96 5.32 -0.30
C GLY A 25 -6.78 4.42 0.02
N THR A 26 -6.85 3.65 1.12
CA THR A 26 -5.82 2.68 1.51
C THR A 26 -5.59 1.58 0.48
N TYR A 27 -6.57 1.28 -0.36
CA TYR A 27 -6.49 0.25 -1.40
C TYR A 27 -5.61 0.66 -2.59
N ALA A 28 -5.32 1.96 -2.74
CA ALA A 28 -4.40 2.44 -3.77
C ALA A 28 -3.02 1.79 -3.64
N LEU A 29 -2.48 1.69 -2.42
CA LEU A 29 -1.21 1.04 -2.16
C LEU A 29 -1.22 -0.43 -2.59
N TYR A 30 -2.31 -1.16 -2.31
CA TYR A 30 -2.42 -2.58 -2.68
C TYR A 30 -2.38 -2.76 -4.20
N LEU A 31 -3.10 -1.93 -4.95
CA LEU A 31 -3.08 -1.97 -6.42
C LEU A 31 -1.70 -1.67 -6.99
N VAL A 32 -1.01 -0.68 -6.42
CA VAL A 32 0.36 -0.33 -6.85
C VAL A 32 1.32 -1.50 -6.60
N VAL A 33 1.24 -2.14 -5.43
CA VAL A 33 2.10 -3.29 -5.09
C VAL A 33 1.78 -4.49 -5.97
N ILE A 34 0.50 -4.82 -6.18
CA ILE A 34 0.08 -5.91 -7.09
C ILE A 34 0.58 -5.64 -8.51
N GLY A 35 0.39 -4.42 -9.01
CA GLY A 35 0.81 -4.05 -10.37
C GLY A 35 2.32 -4.02 -10.58
N SER A 36 3.11 -3.93 -9.49
CA SER A 36 4.59 -3.98 -9.55
C SER A 36 5.15 -5.40 -9.40
N SER A 37 4.31 -6.40 -9.17
CA SER A 37 4.71 -7.78 -8.88
C SER A 37 4.55 -8.75 -10.06
N ASP A 38 4.19 -8.25 -11.24
CA ASP A 38 3.99 -9.03 -12.47
C ASP A 38 3.11 -10.28 -12.29
N GLY A 39 2.08 -10.18 -11.44
CA GLY A 39 1.16 -11.28 -11.16
C GLY A 39 1.73 -12.41 -10.29
N GLN A 40 2.86 -12.18 -9.60
CA GLN A 40 3.50 -13.19 -8.76
C GLN A 40 3.27 -13.00 -7.26
N ILE A 41 2.42 -12.05 -6.86
CA ILE A 41 2.16 -11.77 -5.45
C ILE A 41 0.94 -12.54 -4.93
N THR A 42 1.07 -13.12 -3.73
CA THR A 42 -0.04 -13.73 -3.00
C THR A 42 -0.66 -12.76 -2.01
N ALA A 43 -1.88 -13.05 -1.52
CA ALA A 43 -2.53 -12.25 -0.48
C ALA A 43 -1.69 -12.13 0.80
N ALA A 44 -1.00 -13.21 1.19
CA ALA A 44 -0.12 -13.21 2.35
C ALA A 44 1.09 -12.29 2.16
N LYS A 45 1.71 -12.34 0.98
CA LYS A 45 2.85 -11.47 0.65
C LYS A 45 2.44 -10.02 0.52
N LEU A 46 1.25 -9.74 -0.03
CA LEU A 46 0.68 -8.40 -0.07
C LEU A 46 0.48 -7.81 1.33
N ALA A 47 -0.07 -8.61 2.26
CA ALA A 47 -0.25 -8.19 3.65
C ALA A 47 1.09 -7.86 4.33
N GLU A 48 2.09 -8.70 4.13
CA GLU A 48 3.46 -8.49 4.62
C GLU A 48 4.07 -7.19 4.07
N LEU A 49 4.08 -7.03 2.74
CA LEU A 49 4.69 -5.86 2.10
C LEU A 49 3.98 -4.55 2.45
N CYS A 50 2.65 -4.56 2.53
CA CYS A 50 1.87 -3.40 2.90
C CYS A 50 1.78 -3.17 4.41
N ARG A 51 2.34 -4.07 5.23
CA ARG A 51 2.27 -4.03 6.70
C ARG A 51 0.84 -3.87 7.20
N ARG A 52 -0.06 -4.73 6.69
CA ARG A 52 -1.49 -4.71 7.00
C ARG A 52 -1.96 -6.08 7.47
N ASP A 53 -3.03 -6.08 8.25
CA ASP A 53 -3.64 -7.34 8.69
C ASP A 53 -4.26 -8.10 7.50
N LYS A 54 -4.27 -9.43 7.61
CA LYS A 54 -4.77 -10.32 6.56
C LYS A 54 -6.25 -10.11 6.25
N ALA A 55 -7.04 -9.69 7.27
CA ALA A 55 -8.48 -9.47 7.09
C ALA A 55 -8.74 -8.21 6.25
N ASP A 56 -7.96 -7.13 6.44
CA ASP A 56 -8.07 -5.93 5.61
C ASP A 56 -7.68 -6.21 4.16
N VAL A 57 -6.58 -6.92 3.94
CA VAL A 57 -6.14 -7.34 2.60
C VAL A 57 -7.18 -8.25 1.93
N SER A 58 -7.76 -9.20 2.66
CA SER A 58 -8.81 -10.08 2.14
C SER A 58 -10.06 -9.30 1.70
N ARG A 59 -10.49 -8.30 2.49
CA ARG A 59 -11.61 -7.41 2.11
C ARG A 59 -11.28 -6.58 0.86
N ALA A 60 -10.06 -6.09 0.74
CA ALA A 60 -9.63 -5.36 -0.44
C ALA A 60 -9.67 -6.24 -1.70
N ILE A 61 -9.12 -7.46 -1.62
CA ILE A 61 -9.11 -8.42 -2.73
C ILE A 61 -10.54 -8.75 -3.17
N ALA A 62 -11.44 -9.04 -2.22
CA ALA A 62 -12.84 -9.29 -2.52
C ALA A 62 -13.49 -8.11 -3.26
N SER A 63 -13.23 -6.87 -2.80
CA SER A 63 -13.71 -5.66 -3.47
C SER A 63 -13.13 -5.48 -4.87
N PHE A 64 -11.86 -5.82 -5.07
CA PHE A 64 -11.23 -5.76 -6.38
C PHE A 64 -11.78 -6.79 -7.36
N GLN A 65 -12.06 -8.00 -6.89
CA GLN A 65 -12.69 -9.05 -7.70
C GLN A 65 -14.14 -8.69 -8.07
N GLU A 66 -14.93 -8.21 -7.12
CA GLU A 66 -16.29 -7.73 -7.35
C GLU A 66 -16.37 -6.64 -8.42
N LYS A 67 -15.35 -5.77 -8.46
CA LYS A 67 -15.26 -4.66 -9.42
C LYS A 67 -14.54 -5.03 -10.73
N GLY A 68 -14.16 -6.29 -10.91
CA GLY A 68 -13.45 -6.73 -12.12
C GLY A 68 -12.04 -6.14 -12.27
N ILE A 69 -11.41 -5.73 -11.18
CA ILE A 69 -10.03 -5.19 -11.14
C ILE A 69 -9.01 -6.33 -11.02
N LEU A 70 -9.34 -7.36 -10.25
CA LEU A 70 -8.56 -8.59 -10.14
C LEU A 70 -9.33 -9.75 -10.77
N GLU A 71 -8.56 -10.66 -11.38
CA GLU A 71 -9.09 -11.95 -11.82
C GLU A 71 -9.63 -12.72 -10.60
N PRO A 72 -10.73 -13.48 -10.77
CA PRO A 72 -11.17 -14.37 -9.71
C PRO A 72 -10.11 -15.42 -9.43
N TYR A 73 -10.06 -15.89 -8.18
CA TYR A 73 -9.19 -17.01 -7.86
C TYR A 73 -9.58 -18.22 -8.72
N GLY A 74 -8.59 -18.94 -9.26
CA GLY A 74 -8.77 -20.26 -9.81
C GLY A 74 -9.20 -21.28 -8.75
N ASP A 75 -9.24 -22.56 -9.08
CA ASP A 75 -9.75 -23.64 -8.22
C ASP A 75 -9.05 -23.78 -6.86
N SER A 76 -7.90 -23.17 -6.66
CA SER A 76 -7.18 -23.14 -5.38
C SER A 76 -6.97 -21.71 -4.89
N ARG A 77 -7.72 -21.32 -3.84
CA ARG A 77 -7.51 -20.05 -3.13
C ARG A 77 -6.18 -19.99 -2.36
N TYR A 78 -5.64 -21.15 -2.01
CA TYR A 78 -4.43 -21.23 -1.21
C TYR A 78 -3.21 -21.02 -2.10
N ARG A 79 -2.47 -19.94 -1.85
CA ARG A 79 -1.30 -19.50 -2.63
C ARG A 79 -1.58 -19.05 -4.06
N ALA A 80 -2.84 -18.76 -4.41
CA ALA A 80 -3.13 -18.18 -5.71
C ALA A 80 -2.49 -16.80 -5.85
N SER A 81 -1.87 -16.56 -6.99
CA SER A 81 -1.33 -15.24 -7.33
C SER A 81 -2.46 -14.27 -7.63
N LEU A 82 -2.27 -13.02 -7.24
CA LEU A 82 -3.17 -11.92 -7.53
C LEU A 82 -2.83 -11.36 -8.92
N THR A 83 -3.75 -11.52 -9.86
CA THR A 83 -3.57 -11.08 -11.25
C THR A 83 -4.55 -9.94 -11.56
N LEU A 84 -4.03 -8.81 -12.05
CA LEU A 84 -4.85 -7.71 -12.52
C LEU A 84 -5.52 -8.07 -13.86
N THR A 85 -6.80 -7.74 -13.99
CA THR A 85 -7.47 -7.72 -15.31
C THR A 85 -6.90 -6.57 -16.16
N GLU A 86 -7.26 -6.52 -17.44
CA GLU A 86 -6.88 -5.38 -18.30
C GLU A 86 -7.40 -4.05 -17.75
N GLU A 87 -8.62 -4.03 -17.21
CA GLU A 87 -9.17 -2.84 -16.53
C GLU A 87 -8.41 -2.52 -15.23
N GLY A 88 -8.03 -3.55 -14.47
CA GLY A 88 -7.19 -3.40 -13.28
C GLY A 88 -5.81 -2.82 -13.60
N LYS A 89 -5.19 -3.23 -14.69
CA LYS A 89 -3.90 -2.68 -15.15
C LYS A 89 -4.02 -1.20 -15.51
N LYS A 90 -5.07 -0.82 -16.27
CA LYS A 90 -5.34 0.58 -16.63
C LYS A 90 -5.56 1.43 -15.39
N LEU A 91 -6.40 0.97 -14.48
CA LEU A 91 -6.67 1.67 -13.22
C LEU A 91 -5.39 1.85 -12.39
N THR A 92 -4.60 0.79 -12.25
CA THR A 92 -3.35 0.83 -11.48
C THR A 92 -2.34 1.81 -12.10
N ALA A 93 -2.24 1.85 -13.42
CA ALA A 93 -1.39 2.81 -14.12
C ALA A 93 -1.85 4.26 -13.87
N GLN A 94 -3.15 4.54 -13.90
CA GLN A 94 -3.71 5.86 -13.59
C GLN A 94 -3.42 6.28 -12.14
N ILE A 95 -3.60 5.36 -11.18
CA ILE A 95 -3.31 5.62 -9.76
C ILE A 95 -1.82 5.94 -9.57
N ARG A 96 -0.92 5.16 -10.20
CA ARG A 96 0.53 5.40 -10.12
C ARG A 96 0.92 6.75 -10.72
N GLN A 97 0.37 7.09 -11.87
CA GLN A 97 0.62 8.37 -12.50
C GLN A 97 0.15 9.52 -11.60
N ARG A 98 -1.06 9.43 -11.07
CA ARG A 98 -1.62 10.46 -10.19
C ARG A 98 -0.81 10.62 -8.90
N ALA A 99 -0.35 9.52 -8.31
CA ALA A 99 0.53 9.56 -7.14
C ALA A 99 1.86 10.24 -7.47
N ALA A 100 2.46 9.94 -8.62
CA ALA A 100 3.70 10.57 -9.06
C ALA A 100 3.54 12.09 -9.26
N GLU A 101 2.45 12.53 -9.89
CA GLU A 101 2.14 13.96 -10.06
C GLU A 101 2.03 14.68 -8.70
N VAL A 102 1.33 14.09 -7.74
CA VAL A 102 1.18 14.66 -6.39
C VAL A 102 2.53 14.73 -5.65
N ILE A 103 3.35 13.69 -5.77
CA ILE A 103 4.69 13.65 -5.15
C ILE A 103 5.58 14.73 -5.77
N GLU A 104 5.56 14.88 -7.08
CA GLU A 104 6.35 15.88 -7.79
C GLU A 104 5.93 17.31 -7.41
N GLU A 105 4.62 17.57 -7.38
CA GLU A 105 4.07 18.87 -6.97
C GLU A 105 4.40 19.18 -5.50
N ALA A 106 4.25 18.20 -4.60
CA ALA A 106 4.57 18.35 -3.19
C ALA A 106 6.08 18.52 -2.94
N GLY A 107 6.91 18.02 -3.84
CA GLY A 107 8.36 18.12 -3.78
C GLY A 107 8.95 19.42 -4.36
N GLN A 108 8.12 20.36 -4.82
CA GLN A 108 8.62 21.62 -5.36
C GLN A 108 9.43 22.39 -4.33
N GLY A 109 10.60 22.88 -4.75
CA GLY A 109 11.54 23.60 -3.89
C GLY A 109 12.50 22.70 -3.10
N ILE A 110 12.43 21.37 -3.27
CA ILE A 110 13.37 20.41 -2.68
C ILE A 110 14.39 20.01 -3.77
N SER A 111 15.69 20.19 -3.51
CA SER A 111 16.72 19.71 -4.41
C SER A 111 16.79 18.18 -4.44
N GLU A 112 17.36 17.61 -5.50
CA GLU A 112 17.53 16.15 -5.64
C GLU A 112 18.32 15.57 -4.46
N GLU A 113 19.40 16.22 -4.04
CA GLU A 113 20.21 15.83 -2.88
C GLU A 113 19.38 15.84 -1.58
N MET A 114 18.57 16.87 -1.36
CA MET A 114 17.68 16.93 -0.19
C MET A 114 16.64 15.83 -0.21
N ARG A 115 16.11 15.51 -1.38
CA ARG A 115 15.14 14.43 -1.59
C ARG A 115 15.74 13.07 -1.23
N ASP A 116 16.93 12.77 -1.74
CA ASP A 116 17.65 11.53 -1.46
C ASP A 116 17.98 11.38 0.03
N ASN A 117 18.49 12.44 0.64
CA ASN A 117 18.76 12.44 2.07
C ASN A 117 17.49 12.24 2.91
N MET A 118 16.39 12.85 2.52
CA MET A 118 15.08 12.67 3.18
C MET A 118 14.63 11.20 3.11
N TYR A 119 14.69 10.56 1.94
CA TYR A 119 14.30 9.16 1.81
C TYR A 119 15.17 8.24 2.64
N ARG A 120 16.49 8.44 2.65
CA ARG A 120 17.39 7.66 3.52
C ARG A 120 17.04 7.81 5.01
N CYS A 121 16.77 9.03 5.46
CA CYS A 121 16.37 9.26 6.84
C CYS A 121 15.04 8.57 7.18
N LEU A 122 14.06 8.65 6.28
CA LEU A 122 12.76 8.01 6.46
C LEU A 122 12.87 6.48 6.52
N ASP A 123 13.70 5.87 5.68
CA ASP A 123 13.95 4.43 5.69
C ASP A 123 14.58 3.96 7.01
N ILE A 124 15.58 4.71 7.52
CA ILE A 124 16.19 4.40 8.82
C ILE A 124 15.16 4.51 9.95
N ILE A 125 14.38 5.60 9.98
CA ILE A 125 13.36 5.81 11.00
C ILE A 125 12.29 4.72 10.93
N ALA A 126 11.83 4.37 9.74
CA ALA A 126 10.83 3.34 9.55
C ALA A 126 11.32 1.96 10.03
N GLY A 127 12.57 1.61 9.71
CA GLY A 127 13.20 0.38 10.18
C GLY A 127 13.31 0.33 11.71
N ASN A 128 13.84 1.38 12.33
CA ASN A 128 13.98 1.47 13.78
C ASN A 128 12.61 1.40 14.49
N MET A 129 11.60 2.07 13.96
CA MET A 129 10.25 2.02 14.54
C MET A 129 9.62 0.64 14.44
N GLN A 130 9.87 -0.09 13.34
CA GLN A 130 9.39 -1.46 13.19
C GLN A 130 10.03 -2.38 14.24
N GLU A 131 11.34 -2.32 14.42
CA GLU A 131 12.04 -3.12 15.44
C GLU A 131 11.53 -2.83 16.85
N ILE A 132 11.26 -1.54 17.17
CA ILE A 132 10.71 -1.16 18.47
C ILE A 132 9.30 -1.74 18.67
N ALA A 133 8.46 -1.70 17.64
CA ALA A 133 7.11 -2.26 17.70
C ALA A 133 7.14 -3.78 17.93
N GLU A 134 7.95 -4.51 17.15
CA GLU A 134 8.11 -5.96 17.28
C GLU A 134 8.62 -6.39 18.68
N LYS A 135 9.62 -5.67 19.22
CA LYS A 135 10.15 -5.95 20.57
C LYS A 135 9.09 -5.74 21.65
N ARG A 136 8.21 -4.73 21.51
CA ARG A 136 7.13 -4.45 22.46
C ARG A 136 5.99 -5.45 22.38
N ASP A 137 5.65 -5.93 21.19
CA ASP A 137 4.63 -6.97 21.00
C ASP A 137 5.07 -8.30 21.61
N LEU A 138 6.33 -8.68 21.43
CA LEU A 138 6.91 -9.88 22.06
C LEU A 138 6.90 -9.80 23.59
N SER A 139 7.23 -8.64 24.16
CA SER A 139 7.22 -8.43 25.61
C SER A 139 5.82 -8.46 26.21
N SER A 140 4.80 -7.99 25.48
CA SER A 140 3.40 -8.00 25.93
C SER A 140 2.77 -9.40 25.93
N THR A 141 3.29 -10.30 25.09
CA THR A 141 2.84 -11.71 25.02
C THR A 141 3.40 -12.55 26.17
N GLN A 142 4.64 -12.27 26.62
CA GLN A 142 5.28 -12.98 27.75
C GLN A 142 4.71 -12.61 29.13
N THR A 143 4.01 -11.50 29.26
CA THR A 143 3.43 -11.06 30.57
C THR A 143 2.03 -11.63 30.83
N ARG A 144 1.49 -12.43 29.89
CA ARG A 144 0.15 -13.04 29.99
C ARG A 144 0.17 -14.54 30.31
N GLU A 145 1.34 -15.12 30.57
CA GLU A 145 1.51 -16.45 31.16
C GLU A 145 1.83 -16.35 32.67
#